data_ae5397a72ac8518da616bff1caf11da4
#
_entry.id   ae5397a72ac8518da616bff1caf11da4
#
_cell.length_a   1.000
_cell.length_b   1.000
_cell.length_c   1.000
_cell.angle_alpha   90.00
_cell.angle_beta   90.00
_cell.angle_gamma   90.00
#
_symmetry.space_group_name_H-M   'P 1'
#
loop_
_entity.id
_entity.type
_entity.pdbx_description
1 polymer ?
#
loop_
_entity_poly.entity_id
_entity_poly.type
_entity_poly.pdbx_seq_one_letter_code
_entity_poly.pdbx_strand_id
1 'polypeptide(L)'
;MTRTLKSLFAWAAVAVIVGQMEPQQRAPIERRNRELPLVFNSEPAHVLVRACGNCHSNHTDWPWYSHVAPVSWWIARDVREGRESLNLSEWETYSVPQRRDKLESICGLISTGRMPPRQYRSMHPEANLTETEKKAVCAWVSEETSGTR
;
A
#
# COMPACT_ATOMS: atom_id res chain seq x y z
N MET A 1 43.97 -3.40 8.52
CA MET A 1 42.96 -3.32 7.43
C MET A 1 43.72 -3.27 6.11
N THR A 2 43.61 -4.33 5.30
CA THR A 2 44.36 -4.48 4.05
C THR A 2 43.88 -3.46 3.00
N ARG A 3 44.76 -3.08 2.06
CA ARG A 3 44.43 -2.16 0.95
C ARG A 3 43.18 -2.59 0.17
N THR A 4 43.01 -3.89 -0.04
CA THR A 4 41.83 -4.49 -0.68
C THR A 4 40.54 -4.22 0.06
N LEU A 5 40.54 -4.27 1.40
CA LEU A 5 39.34 -4.01 2.19
C LEU A 5 38.90 -2.55 2.14
N LYS A 6 39.87 -1.63 2.18
CA LYS A 6 39.59 -0.18 1.99
C LYS A 6 38.98 0.13 0.62
N SER A 7 39.51 -0.53 -0.43
CA SER A 7 38.97 -0.38 -1.78
C SER A 7 37.55 -0.91 -1.91
N LEU A 8 37.24 -2.06 -1.30
CA LEU A 8 35.87 -2.62 -1.31
C LEU A 8 34.88 -1.69 -0.58
N PHE A 9 35.26 -1.11 0.56
CA PHE A 9 34.41 -0.13 1.24
C PHE A 9 34.20 1.15 0.44
N ALA A 10 35.23 1.65 -0.26
CA ALA A 10 35.11 2.82 -1.12
C ALA A 10 34.14 2.56 -2.28
N TRP A 11 34.25 1.43 -2.95
CA TRP A 11 33.34 1.06 -4.04
C TRP A 11 31.91 0.84 -3.54
N ALA A 12 31.71 0.23 -2.37
CA ALA A 12 30.40 0.08 -1.76
C ALA A 12 29.78 1.45 -1.44
N ALA A 13 30.55 2.40 -0.89
CA ALA A 13 30.09 3.75 -0.62
C ALA A 13 29.69 4.49 -1.91
N VAL A 14 30.49 4.38 -2.97
CA VAL A 14 30.17 4.96 -4.30
C VAL A 14 28.89 4.36 -4.85
N ALA A 15 28.71 3.05 -4.77
CA ALA A 15 27.50 2.37 -5.24
C ALA A 15 26.24 2.85 -4.48
N VAL A 16 26.36 3.04 -3.16
CA VAL A 16 25.25 3.60 -2.35
C VAL A 16 24.95 5.04 -2.77
N ILE A 17 25.97 5.89 -2.96
CA ILE A 17 25.78 7.29 -3.38
C ILE A 17 25.13 7.35 -4.77
N VAL A 18 25.61 6.57 -5.72
CA VAL A 18 25.03 6.50 -7.08
C VAL A 18 23.58 6.00 -7.00
N GLY A 19 23.29 4.99 -6.18
CA GLY A 19 21.95 4.51 -5.95
C GLY A 19 20.99 5.55 -5.37
N GLN A 20 21.49 6.54 -4.60
CA GLN A 20 20.67 7.67 -4.12
C GLN A 20 20.35 8.69 -5.24
N MET A 21 21.14 8.73 -6.29
CA MET A 21 20.96 9.67 -7.41
C MET A 21 19.95 9.15 -8.45
N GLU A 22 19.61 7.85 -8.42
CA GLU A 22 18.56 7.30 -9.29
C GLU A 22 17.22 7.97 -8.95
N PRO A 23 16.53 8.57 -9.95
CA PRO A 23 15.23 9.16 -9.73
C PRO A 23 14.27 8.07 -9.27
N GLN A 24 13.80 8.20 -8.05
CA GLN A 24 12.81 7.29 -7.51
C GLN A 24 11.54 7.41 -8.37
N GLN A 25 11.23 6.36 -9.10
CA GLN A 25 9.98 6.25 -9.85
C GLN A 25 8.81 6.06 -8.85
N ARG A 26 8.52 7.13 -8.11
CA ARG A 26 7.29 7.18 -7.32
C ARG A 26 6.14 7.10 -8.31
N ALA A 27 5.18 6.23 -8.02
CA ALA A 27 3.96 6.20 -8.80
C ALA A 27 3.43 7.64 -8.91
N PRO A 28 3.13 8.13 -10.13
CA PRO A 28 2.66 9.50 -10.30
C PRO A 28 1.51 9.76 -9.35
N ILE A 29 1.63 10.83 -8.55
CA ILE A 29 0.51 11.31 -7.76
C ILE A 29 -0.45 11.90 -8.77
N GLU A 30 -1.44 11.12 -9.18
CA GLU A 30 -2.54 11.66 -9.95
C GLU A 30 -3.26 12.66 -9.05
N ARG A 31 -3.06 13.95 -9.31
CA ARG A 31 -3.63 15.05 -8.50
C ARG A 31 -5.15 15.12 -8.61
N ARG A 32 -5.76 14.27 -9.44
CA ARG A 32 -7.14 14.42 -9.88
C ARG A 32 -8.17 13.94 -8.85
N ASN A 33 -7.88 12.95 -7.99
CA ASN A 33 -8.85 12.46 -7.01
C ASN A 33 -8.17 12.25 -5.65
N ARG A 34 -8.13 13.30 -4.84
CA ARG A 34 -7.68 13.21 -3.44
C ARG A 34 -8.76 12.75 -2.49
N GLU A 35 -10.03 12.90 -2.86
CA GLU A 35 -11.14 12.47 -2.03
C GLU A 35 -11.46 11.01 -2.32
N LEU A 36 -11.64 10.24 -1.25
CA LEU A 36 -12.10 8.86 -1.37
C LEU A 36 -13.60 8.87 -1.66
N PRO A 37 -14.10 7.94 -2.50
CA PRO A 37 -15.52 7.79 -2.76
C PRO A 37 -16.34 7.59 -1.49
N LEU A 38 -17.61 8.03 -1.50
CA LEU A 38 -18.51 7.99 -0.35
C LEU A 38 -18.72 6.58 0.23
N VAL A 39 -18.54 5.53 -0.58
CA VAL A 39 -18.60 4.14 -0.11
C VAL A 39 -17.58 3.85 1.00
N PHE A 40 -16.51 4.61 1.09
CA PHE A 40 -15.47 4.48 2.12
C PHE A 40 -15.72 5.32 3.37
N ASN A 41 -16.88 5.93 3.54
CA ASN A 41 -17.21 6.76 4.70
C ASN A 41 -17.86 5.98 5.88
N SER A 42 -18.04 4.67 5.74
CA SER A 42 -18.51 3.83 6.86
C SER A 42 -17.36 3.45 7.79
N GLU A 43 -17.67 3.16 9.07
CA GLU A 43 -16.63 2.74 10.04
C GLU A 43 -15.77 1.56 9.57
N PRO A 44 -16.33 0.45 9.03
CA PRO A 44 -15.51 -0.63 8.51
C PRO A 44 -14.62 -0.20 7.34
N ALA A 45 -15.12 0.70 6.49
CA ALA A 45 -14.36 1.22 5.35
C ALA A 45 -13.24 2.17 5.81
N HIS A 46 -13.43 2.95 6.89
CA HIS A 46 -12.34 3.74 7.48
C HIS A 46 -11.20 2.85 8.01
N VAL A 47 -11.52 1.70 8.59
CA VAL A 47 -10.51 0.70 8.99
C VAL A 47 -9.70 0.24 7.78
N LEU A 48 -10.37 -0.05 6.65
CA LEU A 48 -9.73 -0.43 5.40
C LEU A 48 -8.81 0.69 4.88
N VAL A 49 -9.30 1.93 4.83
CA VAL A 49 -8.51 3.08 4.37
C VAL A 49 -7.28 3.30 5.24
N ARG A 50 -7.42 3.25 6.56
CA ARG A 50 -6.33 3.39 7.52
C ARG A 50 -5.23 2.33 7.31
N ALA A 51 -5.61 1.09 7.11
CA ALA A 51 -4.66 -0.02 7.04
C ALA A 51 -4.05 -0.22 5.63
N CYS A 52 -4.77 0.17 4.58
CA CYS A 52 -4.42 -0.14 3.19
C CYS A 52 -4.17 1.10 2.32
N GLY A 53 -4.70 2.26 2.72
CA GLY A 53 -4.73 3.47 1.90
C GLY A 53 -3.37 3.94 1.42
N ASN A 54 -2.31 3.80 2.23
CA ASN A 54 -0.96 4.22 1.84
C ASN A 54 -0.44 3.55 0.56
N CYS A 55 -0.77 2.28 0.34
CA CYS A 55 -0.38 1.57 -0.88
C CYS A 55 -1.50 1.54 -1.92
N HIS A 56 -2.76 1.57 -1.49
CA HIS A 56 -3.92 1.35 -2.34
C HIS A 56 -4.77 2.61 -2.59
N SER A 57 -4.20 3.80 -2.45
CA SER A 57 -4.86 5.06 -2.84
C SER A 57 -3.87 6.04 -3.46
N ASN A 58 -4.37 7.16 -3.98
CA ASN A 58 -3.53 8.26 -4.47
C ASN A 58 -2.94 9.10 -3.31
N HIS A 59 -3.23 8.72 -2.05
CA HIS A 59 -2.75 9.33 -0.83
C HIS A 59 -1.72 8.43 -0.15
N THR A 60 -0.44 8.59 -0.47
CA THR A 60 0.65 7.90 0.20
C THR A 60 1.39 8.90 1.09
N ASP A 61 1.40 8.62 2.39
CA ASP A 61 2.30 9.30 3.32
C ASP A 61 3.68 8.64 3.20
N TRP A 62 4.64 9.40 2.67
CA TRP A 62 5.99 8.92 2.43
C TRP A 62 6.85 9.14 3.69
N PRO A 63 7.15 8.11 4.50
CA PRO A 63 7.99 8.25 5.68
C PRO A 63 9.45 8.53 5.27
N TRP A 64 10.27 9.05 6.19
CA TRP A 64 11.64 9.43 5.89
C TRP A 64 12.48 8.30 5.26
N TYR A 65 12.29 7.06 5.70
CA TYR A 65 13.03 5.91 5.16
C TYR A 65 12.63 5.55 3.72
N SER A 66 11.48 6.01 3.24
CA SER A 66 11.07 5.86 1.85
C SER A 66 11.88 6.73 0.89
N HIS A 67 12.79 7.56 1.41
CA HIS A 67 13.70 8.40 0.64
C HIS A 67 15.12 7.84 0.58
N VAL A 68 15.38 6.69 1.21
CA VAL A 68 16.71 6.09 1.34
C VAL A 68 16.78 4.77 0.58
N ALA A 69 17.62 4.70 -0.47
CA ALA A 69 17.86 3.45 -1.19
C ALA A 69 18.63 2.44 -0.30
N PRO A 70 18.39 1.13 -0.45
CA PRO A 70 17.48 0.48 -1.41
C PRO A 70 16.00 0.41 -0.96
N VAL A 71 15.68 0.82 0.28
CA VAL A 71 14.34 0.71 0.86
C VAL A 71 13.33 1.51 0.03
N SER A 72 13.73 2.70 -0.44
CA SER A 72 12.91 3.56 -1.28
C SER A 72 12.41 2.87 -2.56
N TRP A 73 13.23 2.03 -3.16
CA TRP A 73 12.86 1.31 -4.39
C TRP A 73 11.80 0.25 -4.13
N TRP A 74 11.92 -0.47 -2.99
CA TRP A 74 10.93 -1.47 -2.60
C TRP A 74 9.59 -0.84 -2.28
N ILE A 75 9.59 0.24 -1.49
CA ILE A 75 8.35 0.94 -1.13
C ILE A 75 7.69 1.53 -2.38
N ALA A 76 8.44 2.18 -3.26
CA ALA A 76 7.90 2.74 -4.50
C ALA A 76 7.28 1.66 -5.40
N ARG A 77 7.92 0.48 -5.46
CA ARG A 77 7.37 -0.68 -6.18
C ARG A 77 6.09 -1.18 -5.52
N ASP A 78 6.09 -1.38 -4.21
CA ASP A 78 4.95 -1.92 -3.48
C ASP A 78 3.72 -0.98 -3.60
N VAL A 79 3.94 0.34 -3.54
CA VAL A 79 2.88 1.34 -3.77
C VAL A 79 2.35 1.28 -5.21
N ARG A 80 3.23 1.16 -6.20
CA ARG A 80 2.82 1.04 -7.60
C ARG A 80 1.98 -0.22 -7.83
N GLU A 81 2.49 -1.39 -7.42
CA GLU A 81 1.81 -2.68 -7.54
C GLU A 81 0.48 -2.69 -6.75
N GLY A 82 0.47 -2.05 -5.58
CA GLY A 82 -0.74 -1.86 -4.79
C GLY A 82 -1.83 -1.11 -5.56
N ARG A 83 -1.49 0.03 -6.17
CA ARG A 83 -2.41 0.83 -6.98
C ARG A 83 -2.87 0.14 -8.26
N GLU A 84 -1.97 -0.59 -8.93
CA GLU A 84 -2.32 -1.39 -10.11
C GLU A 84 -3.33 -2.50 -9.78
N SER A 85 -3.17 -3.12 -8.62
CA SER A 85 -4.07 -4.17 -8.14
C SER A 85 -5.41 -3.62 -7.65
N LEU A 86 -5.37 -2.55 -6.85
CA LEU A 86 -6.53 -1.89 -6.26
C LEU A 86 -6.17 -0.42 -6.00
N ASN A 87 -6.94 0.52 -6.53
CA ASN A 87 -6.82 1.93 -6.19
C ASN A 87 -8.15 2.45 -5.64
N LEU A 88 -8.20 2.69 -4.34
CA LEU A 88 -9.40 3.19 -3.64
C LEU A 88 -9.81 4.58 -4.12
N SER A 89 -8.86 5.43 -4.55
CA SER A 89 -9.16 6.75 -5.09
C SER A 89 -9.80 6.71 -6.48
N GLU A 90 -9.69 5.58 -7.17
CA GLU A 90 -10.24 5.37 -8.51
C GLU A 90 -11.40 4.38 -8.51
N TRP A 91 -12.01 4.17 -7.34
CA TRP A 91 -13.07 3.19 -7.15
C TRP A 91 -14.21 3.31 -8.15
N GLU A 92 -14.59 4.55 -8.50
CA GLU A 92 -15.69 4.82 -9.42
C GLU A 92 -15.38 4.44 -10.89
N THR A 93 -14.10 4.23 -11.22
CA THR A 93 -13.69 3.80 -12.57
C THR A 93 -13.87 2.30 -12.79
N TYR A 94 -13.98 1.52 -11.70
CA TYR A 94 -14.21 0.08 -11.80
C TYR A 94 -15.66 -0.25 -12.15
N SER A 95 -15.85 -1.21 -13.05
CA SER A 95 -17.18 -1.75 -13.32
C SER A 95 -17.74 -2.52 -12.09
N VAL A 96 -19.05 -2.71 -12.04
CA VAL A 96 -19.72 -3.41 -10.93
C VAL A 96 -19.11 -4.80 -10.67
N PRO A 97 -18.86 -5.65 -11.67
CA PRO A 97 -18.17 -6.93 -11.45
C PRO A 97 -16.76 -6.75 -10.85
N GLN A 98 -15.97 -5.80 -11.37
CA GLN A 98 -14.63 -5.54 -10.84
C GLN A 98 -14.65 -5.09 -9.38
N ARG A 99 -15.60 -4.21 -8.99
CA ARG A 99 -15.75 -3.78 -7.60
C ARG A 99 -16.04 -4.96 -6.69
N ARG A 100 -16.94 -5.86 -7.10
CA ARG A 100 -17.26 -7.08 -6.35
C ARG A 100 -16.03 -7.95 -6.14
N ASP A 101 -15.31 -8.29 -7.22
CA ASP A 101 -14.12 -9.14 -7.17
C ASP A 101 -13.04 -8.55 -6.25
N LYS A 102 -12.87 -7.23 -6.30
CA LYS A 102 -11.92 -6.50 -5.42
C LYS A 102 -12.36 -6.56 -3.96
N LEU A 103 -13.63 -6.36 -3.64
CA LEU A 103 -14.16 -6.45 -2.27
C LEU A 103 -13.99 -7.86 -1.70
N GLU A 104 -14.35 -8.89 -2.46
CA GLU A 104 -14.17 -10.29 -2.05
C GLU A 104 -12.70 -10.63 -1.82
N SER A 105 -11.81 -10.13 -2.69
CA SER A 105 -10.34 -10.27 -2.53
C SER A 105 -9.83 -9.59 -1.27
N ILE A 106 -10.33 -8.41 -0.92
CA ILE A 106 -9.97 -7.69 0.31
C ILE A 106 -10.25 -8.58 1.53
N CYS A 107 -11.48 -9.10 1.66
CA CYS A 107 -11.84 -9.95 2.79
C CYS A 107 -10.95 -11.20 2.85
N GLY A 108 -10.71 -11.89 1.74
CA GLY A 108 -9.85 -13.06 1.68
C GLY A 108 -8.40 -12.76 2.11
N LEU A 109 -7.85 -11.64 1.68
CA LEU A 109 -6.46 -11.26 1.99
C LEU A 109 -6.26 -10.83 3.44
N ILE A 110 -7.19 -10.07 4.02
CA ILE A 110 -7.11 -9.66 5.43
C ILE A 110 -7.35 -10.84 6.37
N SER A 111 -8.29 -11.73 6.05
CA SER A 111 -8.59 -12.93 6.86
C SER A 111 -7.41 -13.90 6.91
N THR A 112 -6.67 -14.04 5.82
CA THR A 112 -5.48 -14.88 5.75
C THR A 112 -4.21 -14.20 6.26
N GLY A 113 -4.30 -12.91 6.63
CA GLY A 113 -3.16 -12.12 7.11
C GLY A 113 -2.10 -11.81 6.03
N ARG A 114 -2.43 -12.01 4.74
CA ARG A 114 -1.55 -11.69 3.61
C ARG A 114 -1.47 -10.17 3.38
N MET A 115 -2.53 -9.42 3.71
CA MET A 115 -2.59 -7.98 3.66
C MET A 115 -3.06 -7.40 5.00
N PRO A 116 -2.52 -6.29 5.44
CA PRO A 116 -1.30 -5.62 4.95
C PRO A 116 -0.06 -6.49 5.12
N PRO A 117 1.02 -6.29 4.31
CA PRO A 117 2.24 -7.08 4.39
C PRO A 117 2.90 -7.02 5.78
N ARG A 118 3.52 -8.12 6.21
CA ARG A 118 4.10 -8.22 7.56
C ARG A 118 5.16 -7.14 7.83
N GLN A 119 6.03 -6.87 6.87
CA GLN A 119 7.06 -5.83 6.97
C GLN A 119 6.45 -4.42 7.08
N TYR A 120 5.34 -4.15 6.40
CA TYR A 120 4.62 -2.89 6.54
C TYR A 120 4.04 -2.75 7.95
N ARG A 121 3.35 -3.77 8.45
CA ARG A 121 2.76 -3.78 9.79
C ARG A 121 3.76 -3.62 10.93
N SER A 122 5.02 -4.06 10.75
CA SER A 122 6.07 -3.89 11.77
C SER A 122 6.52 -2.44 11.94
N MET A 123 6.38 -1.63 10.89
CA MET A 123 6.71 -0.20 10.90
C MET A 123 5.47 0.69 11.11
N HIS A 124 4.27 0.14 10.92
CA HIS A 124 2.97 0.81 10.96
C HIS A 124 2.01 0.04 11.87
N PRO A 125 2.11 0.20 13.22
CA PRO A 125 1.24 -0.50 14.17
C PRO A 125 -0.25 -0.27 13.92
N GLU A 126 -0.62 0.90 13.41
CA GLU A 126 -1.98 1.29 13.03
C GLU A 126 -2.56 0.42 11.90
N ALA A 127 -1.71 -0.21 11.11
CA ALA A 127 -2.13 -1.13 10.05
C ALA A 127 -2.38 -2.57 10.54
N ASN A 128 -2.17 -2.86 11.83
CA ASN A 128 -2.51 -4.15 12.41
C ASN A 128 -4.01 -4.23 12.67
N LEU A 129 -4.71 -5.00 11.86
CA LEU A 129 -6.14 -5.24 12.04
C LEU A 129 -6.39 -6.25 13.15
N THR A 130 -7.25 -5.88 14.10
CA THR A 130 -7.79 -6.81 15.10
C THR A 130 -8.76 -7.79 14.45
N GLU A 131 -9.04 -8.91 15.09
CA GLU A 131 -10.02 -9.90 14.61
C GLU A 131 -11.44 -9.29 14.52
N THR A 132 -11.76 -8.34 15.39
CA THR A 132 -13.04 -7.61 15.34
C THR A 132 -13.11 -6.72 14.10
N GLU A 133 -12.05 -5.97 13.80
CA GLU A 133 -11.99 -5.12 12.61
C GLU A 133 -12.03 -5.94 11.32
N LYS A 134 -11.32 -7.07 11.25
CA LYS A 134 -11.40 -7.98 10.09
C LYS A 134 -12.82 -8.47 9.85
N LYS A 135 -13.50 -8.91 10.92
CA LYS A 135 -14.91 -9.34 10.83
C LYS A 135 -15.84 -8.22 10.38
N ALA A 136 -15.64 -7.00 10.91
CA ALA A 136 -16.45 -5.84 10.54
C ALA A 136 -16.25 -5.47 9.04
N VAL A 137 -15.00 -5.47 8.57
CA VAL A 137 -14.70 -5.22 7.14
C VAL A 137 -15.31 -6.31 6.26
N CYS A 138 -15.20 -7.59 6.64
CA CYS A 138 -15.78 -8.68 5.84
C CYS A 138 -17.31 -8.67 5.84
N ALA A 139 -17.96 -8.26 6.93
CA ALA A 139 -19.41 -8.07 6.97
C ALA A 139 -19.85 -6.94 6.03
N TRP A 140 -19.17 -5.80 6.09
CA TRP A 140 -19.40 -4.68 5.19
C TRP A 140 -19.20 -5.10 3.71
N VAL A 141 -18.13 -5.83 3.38
CA VAL A 141 -17.92 -6.38 2.04
C VAL A 141 -19.10 -7.23 1.59
N SER A 142 -19.64 -8.08 2.46
CA SER A 142 -20.80 -8.94 2.15
C SER A 142 -22.06 -8.13 1.87
N GLU A 143 -22.29 -7.03 2.60
CA GLU A 143 -23.41 -6.12 2.38
C GLU A 143 -23.29 -5.40 1.03
N GLU A 144 -22.12 -4.81 0.73
CA GLU A 144 -21.86 -4.11 -0.52
C GLU A 144 -21.99 -5.04 -1.74
N THR A 145 -21.50 -6.27 -1.64
CA THR A 145 -21.57 -7.23 -2.74
C THR A 145 -22.98 -7.80 -2.95
N SER A 146 -23.80 -7.82 -1.91
CA SER A 146 -25.20 -8.29 -1.98
C SER A 146 -26.13 -7.22 -2.54
N GLY A 147 -25.88 -5.93 -2.24
CA GLY A 147 -26.69 -4.82 -2.72
C GLY A 147 -26.49 -4.48 -4.21
N THR A 148 -25.48 -5.03 -4.85
CA THR A 148 -25.13 -4.79 -6.26
C THR A 148 -25.67 -5.85 -7.24
N ARG A 149 -26.73 -6.58 -6.87
CA ARG A 149 -27.44 -7.51 -7.77
C ARG A 149 -28.47 -6.82 -8.63
#